data_c538253f46e8e563d830aca150d256b1
#
_entry.id   c538253f46e8e563d830aca150d256b1
#
_cell.length_a   1.000
_cell.length_b   1.000
_cell.length_c   1.000
_cell.angle_alpha   90.00
_cell.angle_beta   90.00
_cell.angle_gamma   90.00
#
_symmetry.space_group_name_H-M   'P 1'
#
loop_
_entity.id
_entity.type
_entity.pdbx_description
1 polymer ?
#
loop_
_entity_poly.entity_id
_entity_poly.type
_entity_poly.pdbx_seq_one_letter_code
_entity_poly.pdbx_strand_id
1 'polypeptide(L)'
;MKFVGHLMCVVAATQFAAVAIAAGAKRPDLTGMYGPDVKTIGVPLISSVVPKAKFMEISNRLVKAGYRLKVAPNVLESKVASVERRKQLLEDMWMDPEVDLLVFARGGQGAVDVVEKLDWEKLKKRNMRVIGFSDLTMLVNSMLAKGVGHPMTGPVLTTLCYSNKAAVNRMRDMMNGCPKDVKLCVVKGADKPVEGLAMGGLLDRLHRLTLKGWLPDATGRIIFIENTNKYASRTDEMLGCMLEKGVFKKAAAVVICDFNSKQPKEATRKKLEEFAAKIPCPVFSGFPYGHIPNTSIIDFRRKLTISPDGTLSWAQGK
;
A
#
# COMPACT_ATOMS: atom_id res chain seq x y z
N MET A 1 -8.83 32.10 14.34
CA MET A 1 -7.98 32.58 13.21
C MET A 1 -6.53 32.21 13.49
N LYS A 2 -6.09 31.00 13.14
CA LYS A 2 -4.69 30.52 13.06
C LYS A 2 -4.68 29.10 12.46
N PHE A 3 -4.94 28.98 11.15
CA PHE A 3 -5.02 27.68 10.45
C PHE A 3 -4.11 27.62 9.20
N VAL A 4 -3.20 28.58 9.00
CA VAL A 4 -2.53 28.75 7.69
C VAL A 4 -1.11 28.16 7.64
N GLY A 5 -0.58 27.67 8.75
CA GLY A 5 0.87 27.41 8.83
C GLY A 5 1.39 25.99 8.58
N HIS A 6 0.59 24.91 8.54
CA HIS A 6 1.12 23.56 8.77
C HIS A 6 1.03 22.58 7.58
N LEU A 7 0.39 22.93 6.47
CA LEU A 7 0.35 22.03 5.30
C LEU A 7 1.58 22.13 4.38
N MET A 8 2.54 22.98 4.68
CA MET A 8 3.79 23.10 3.87
C MET A 8 4.64 21.83 3.81
N CYS A 9 4.46 20.88 4.75
CA CYS A 9 5.22 19.62 4.76
C CYS A 9 4.77 18.57 3.74
N VAL A 10 3.54 18.63 3.19
CA VAL A 10 2.98 17.57 2.33
C VAL A 10 3.46 17.67 0.89
N VAL A 11 3.99 18.80 0.45
CA VAL A 11 4.29 19.06 -0.96
C VAL A 11 5.80 19.25 -1.24
N ALA A 12 6.65 19.06 -0.24
CA ALA A 12 8.08 19.07 -0.46
C ALA A 12 8.53 17.77 -1.14
N ALA A 13 8.80 17.91 -2.43
CA ALA A 13 9.55 17.00 -3.30
C ALA A 13 8.90 15.64 -3.61
N THR A 14 8.39 15.49 -4.81
CA THR A 14 9.09 14.62 -5.77
C THR A 14 8.50 14.83 -7.15
N GLN A 15 9.28 15.38 -8.05
CA GLN A 15 9.11 15.14 -9.46
C GLN A 15 9.31 13.63 -9.68
N PHE A 16 8.28 12.89 -10.12
CA PHE A 16 8.49 11.73 -10.95
C PHE A 16 8.89 12.20 -12.36
N ALA A 17 10.02 12.85 -12.46
CA ALA A 17 10.98 12.44 -13.46
C ALA A 17 11.30 10.98 -13.11
N ALA A 18 11.33 10.05 -14.06
CA ALA A 18 12.05 8.81 -13.89
C ALA A 18 13.37 9.19 -13.23
N VAL A 19 13.47 9.02 -11.90
CA VAL A 19 14.76 9.17 -11.23
C VAL A 19 15.50 7.98 -11.77
N ALA A 20 16.23 8.22 -12.86
CA ALA A 20 17.41 7.46 -13.15
C ALA A 20 18.13 7.46 -11.82
N ILE A 21 18.11 6.34 -11.12
CA ILE A 21 18.97 6.18 -9.95
C ILE A 21 20.31 6.62 -10.46
N ALA A 22 20.85 7.69 -9.88
CA ALA A 22 22.06 8.30 -10.36
C ALA A 22 23.05 7.17 -10.64
N ALA A 23 23.58 7.10 -11.85
CA ALA A 23 24.52 6.05 -12.24
C ALA A 23 25.61 6.05 -11.18
N GLY A 24 25.66 4.99 -10.32
CA GLY A 24 26.58 4.93 -9.17
C GLY A 24 25.95 4.80 -7.78
N ALA A 25 24.65 5.05 -7.58
CA ALA A 25 24.05 4.86 -6.27
C ALA A 25 23.98 3.36 -5.90
N LYS A 26 24.61 3.00 -4.78
CA LYS A 26 24.63 1.62 -4.28
C LYS A 26 23.19 1.17 -3.94
N ARG A 27 22.74 0.11 -4.59
CA ARG A 27 21.42 -0.50 -4.32
C ARG A 27 21.33 -0.94 -2.86
N PRO A 28 20.17 -0.76 -2.18
CA PRO A 28 20.03 -1.23 -0.80
C PRO A 28 20.15 -2.75 -0.72
N ASP A 29 20.73 -3.23 0.36
CA ASP A 29 20.77 -4.65 0.71
C ASP A 29 19.38 -5.13 1.13
N LEU A 30 18.93 -6.26 0.56
CA LEU A 30 17.62 -6.87 0.80
C LEU A 30 17.66 -8.02 1.83
N THR A 31 18.82 -8.34 2.39
CA THR A 31 18.98 -9.43 3.36
C THR A 31 18.08 -9.19 4.58
N GLY A 32 17.29 -10.21 4.98
CA GLY A 32 16.37 -10.15 6.12
C GLY A 32 15.22 -9.15 5.98
N MET A 33 14.97 -8.61 4.79
CA MET A 33 13.96 -7.58 4.57
C MET A 33 12.54 -8.04 4.91
N TYR A 34 12.22 -9.32 4.69
CA TYR A 34 10.89 -9.89 4.94
C TYR A 34 10.75 -10.63 6.28
N GLY A 35 11.73 -10.45 7.19
CA GLY A 35 11.74 -11.12 8.49
C GLY A 35 12.42 -12.50 8.46
N PRO A 36 12.71 -13.06 9.66
CA PRO A 36 13.50 -14.30 9.78
C PRO A 36 12.74 -15.55 9.33
N ASP A 37 11.39 -15.51 9.39
CA ASP A 37 10.53 -16.66 9.07
C ASP A 37 10.27 -16.82 7.58
N VAL A 38 10.63 -15.84 6.74
CA VAL A 38 10.42 -15.91 5.30
C VAL A 38 11.64 -16.48 4.62
N LYS A 39 11.49 -17.65 4.03
CA LYS A 39 12.50 -18.33 3.20
C LYS A 39 12.07 -18.38 1.74
N THR A 40 10.77 -18.64 1.49
CA THR A 40 10.23 -18.79 0.14
C THR A 40 9.17 -17.72 -0.12
N ILE A 41 9.41 -16.92 -1.14
CA ILE A 41 8.48 -15.88 -1.60
C ILE A 41 7.73 -16.41 -2.82
N GLY A 42 6.41 -16.49 -2.73
CA GLY A 42 5.54 -16.69 -3.87
C GLY A 42 5.34 -15.38 -4.63
N VAL A 43 5.49 -15.45 -5.95
CA VAL A 43 5.43 -14.28 -6.83
C VAL A 43 4.28 -14.43 -7.83
N PRO A 44 3.03 -14.10 -7.43
CA PRO A 44 1.90 -14.13 -8.33
C PRO A 44 1.80 -12.85 -9.19
N LEU A 45 1.00 -12.94 -10.27
CA LEU A 45 0.63 -11.80 -11.12
C LEU A 45 -0.85 -11.85 -11.46
N ILE A 46 -1.63 -10.87 -10.99
CA ILE A 46 -3.06 -10.73 -11.29
C ILE A 46 -3.41 -9.40 -11.98
N SER A 47 -2.40 -8.58 -12.25
CA SER A 47 -2.51 -7.26 -12.88
C SER A 47 -1.83 -7.23 -14.26
N SER A 48 -1.22 -6.10 -14.62
CA SER A 48 -0.56 -5.91 -15.91
C SER A 48 0.72 -6.72 -16.07
N VAL A 49 1.12 -6.99 -17.32
CA VAL A 49 2.41 -7.64 -17.65
C VAL A 49 3.61 -6.95 -17.01
N VAL A 50 4.62 -7.72 -16.67
CA VAL A 50 5.81 -7.24 -15.96
C VAL A 50 6.92 -6.86 -16.95
N PRO A 51 7.58 -5.70 -16.78
CA PRO A 51 8.81 -5.41 -17.52
C PRO A 51 9.91 -6.42 -17.17
N LYS A 52 10.22 -7.34 -18.10
CA LYS A 52 11.09 -8.51 -17.87
C LYS A 52 12.44 -8.14 -17.27
N ALA A 53 13.11 -7.11 -17.79
CA ALA A 53 14.42 -6.69 -17.29
C ALA A 53 14.38 -6.28 -15.81
N LYS A 54 13.35 -5.51 -15.39
CA LYS A 54 13.18 -5.11 -13.98
C LYS A 54 12.87 -6.29 -13.08
N PHE A 55 12.04 -7.20 -13.56
CA PHE A 55 11.73 -8.42 -12.82
C PHE A 55 12.97 -9.28 -12.59
N MET A 56 13.77 -9.49 -13.63
CA MET A 56 15.03 -10.25 -13.51
C MET A 56 16.02 -9.57 -12.55
N GLU A 57 16.17 -8.25 -12.64
CA GLU A 57 17.04 -7.50 -11.73
C GLU A 57 16.66 -7.75 -10.26
N ILE A 58 15.37 -7.53 -9.91
CA ILE A 58 14.96 -7.66 -8.51
C ILE A 58 14.95 -9.10 -8.04
N SER A 59 14.58 -10.05 -8.90
CA SER A 59 14.62 -11.48 -8.58
C SER A 59 16.03 -11.94 -8.25
N ASN A 60 17.03 -11.56 -9.05
CA ASN A 60 18.45 -11.88 -8.78
C ASN A 60 18.92 -11.27 -7.45
N ARG A 61 18.48 -10.06 -7.13
CA ARG A 61 18.82 -9.42 -5.85
C ARG A 61 18.20 -10.14 -4.65
N LEU A 62 16.96 -10.61 -4.77
CA LEU A 62 16.29 -11.36 -3.71
C LEU A 62 16.93 -12.73 -3.51
N VAL A 63 17.26 -13.45 -4.60
CA VAL A 63 17.99 -14.72 -4.53
C VAL A 63 19.36 -14.52 -3.87
N LYS A 64 20.11 -13.47 -4.25
CA LYS A 64 21.37 -13.11 -3.61
C LYS A 64 21.23 -12.77 -2.13
N ALA A 65 20.08 -12.23 -1.73
CA ALA A 65 19.75 -11.94 -0.33
C ALA A 65 19.28 -13.18 0.46
N GLY A 66 19.28 -14.38 -0.16
CA GLY A 66 19.00 -15.67 0.48
C GLY A 66 17.54 -16.14 0.36
N TYR A 67 16.69 -15.49 -0.43
CA TYR A 67 15.31 -15.92 -0.62
C TYR A 67 15.18 -16.91 -1.79
N ARG A 68 14.32 -17.92 -1.62
CA ARG A 68 13.80 -18.74 -2.72
C ARG A 68 12.58 -18.04 -3.33
N LEU A 69 12.45 -18.09 -4.67
CA LEU A 69 11.31 -17.51 -5.37
C LEU A 69 10.52 -18.60 -6.08
N LYS A 70 9.23 -18.73 -5.77
CA LYS A 70 8.25 -19.48 -6.55
C LYS A 70 7.50 -18.49 -7.43
N VAL A 71 7.79 -18.47 -8.71
CA VAL A 71 7.27 -17.49 -9.67
C VAL A 71 6.12 -18.12 -10.45
N ALA A 72 4.95 -17.48 -10.48
CA ALA A 72 3.83 -17.95 -11.30
C ALA A 72 4.19 -17.88 -12.80
N PRO A 73 3.83 -18.89 -13.60
CA PRO A 73 4.22 -18.97 -15.02
C PRO A 73 3.88 -17.72 -15.83
N ASN A 74 2.71 -17.11 -15.55
CA ASN A 74 2.22 -15.91 -16.25
C ASN A 74 3.03 -14.63 -15.98
N VAL A 75 3.94 -14.61 -15.02
CA VAL A 75 4.80 -13.45 -14.71
C VAL A 75 5.73 -13.11 -15.87
N LEU A 76 6.21 -14.12 -16.57
CA LEU A 76 7.16 -13.96 -17.68
C LEU A 76 6.50 -13.90 -19.07
N GLU A 77 5.17 -14.02 -19.12
CA GLU A 77 4.41 -13.93 -20.38
C GLU A 77 4.35 -12.49 -20.89
N SER A 78 4.34 -12.33 -22.22
CA SER A 78 4.25 -11.02 -22.87
C SER A 78 2.83 -10.45 -22.94
N LYS A 79 1.82 -11.27 -22.62
CA LYS A 79 0.41 -10.89 -22.60
C LYS A 79 -0.21 -11.19 -21.24
N VAL A 80 -1.24 -10.43 -20.88
CA VAL A 80 -2.00 -10.68 -19.66
C VAL A 80 -2.77 -11.98 -19.84
N ALA A 81 -2.59 -12.93 -18.93
CA ALA A 81 -3.35 -14.19 -18.91
C ALA A 81 -4.83 -13.96 -18.62
N SER A 82 -5.68 -14.92 -18.97
CA SER A 82 -7.12 -14.86 -18.66
C SER A 82 -7.38 -14.69 -17.17
N VAL A 83 -8.55 -14.19 -16.81
CA VAL A 83 -8.94 -13.99 -15.40
C VAL A 83 -8.92 -15.32 -14.65
N GLU A 84 -9.45 -16.37 -15.25
CA GLU A 84 -9.52 -17.72 -14.69
C GLU A 84 -8.12 -18.28 -14.40
N ARG A 85 -7.19 -18.12 -15.35
CA ARG A 85 -5.81 -18.57 -15.17
C ARG A 85 -5.10 -17.79 -14.08
N ARG A 86 -5.26 -16.45 -14.03
CA ARG A 86 -4.64 -15.61 -12.97
C ARG A 86 -5.21 -15.97 -11.59
N LYS A 87 -6.53 -16.23 -11.50
CA LYS A 87 -7.20 -16.72 -10.30
C LYS A 87 -6.59 -18.05 -9.83
N GLN A 88 -6.59 -19.04 -10.73
CA GLN A 88 -6.07 -20.38 -10.40
C GLN A 88 -4.63 -20.33 -9.90
N LEU A 89 -3.74 -19.63 -10.63
CA LEU A 89 -2.34 -19.49 -10.25
C LEU A 89 -2.14 -18.78 -8.90
N LEU A 90 -2.97 -17.79 -8.57
CA LEU A 90 -2.95 -17.14 -7.26
C LEU A 90 -3.41 -18.09 -6.16
N GLU A 91 -4.52 -18.79 -6.36
CA GLU A 91 -5.07 -19.71 -5.37
C GLU A 91 -4.15 -20.90 -5.10
N ASP A 92 -3.54 -21.47 -6.14
CA ASP A 92 -2.59 -22.58 -5.99
C ASP A 92 -1.35 -22.14 -5.22
N MET A 93 -0.81 -20.96 -5.55
CA MET A 93 0.34 -20.41 -4.85
C MET A 93 0.01 -20.01 -3.40
N TRP A 94 -1.21 -19.55 -3.15
CA TRP A 94 -1.68 -19.25 -1.79
C TRP A 94 -1.74 -20.50 -0.92
N MET A 95 -2.21 -21.62 -1.49
CA MET A 95 -2.35 -22.88 -0.77
C MET A 95 -1.06 -23.71 -0.73
N ASP A 96 -0.02 -23.33 -1.45
CA ASP A 96 1.28 -24.04 -1.50
C ASP A 96 2.01 -23.94 -0.15
N PRO A 97 2.18 -25.07 0.60
CA PRO A 97 2.75 -25.07 1.94
C PRO A 97 4.20 -24.59 2.01
N GLU A 98 4.93 -24.61 0.90
CA GLU A 98 6.32 -24.14 0.85
C GLU A 98 6.44 -22.61 0.71
N VAL A 99 5.34 -21.87 0.45
CA VAL A 99 5.35 -20.42 0.29
C VAL A 99 5.08 -19.75 1.65
N ASP A 100 5.99 -18.93 2.12
CA ASP A 100 5.88 -18.22 3.41
C ASP A 100 5.20 -16.86 3.29
N LEU A 101 5.34 -16.21 2.14
CA LEU A 101 4.88 -14.85 1.86
C LEU A 101 4.55 -14.69 0.38
N LEU A 102 3.43 -14.06 0.05
CA LEU A 102 3.13 -13.60 -1.30
C LEU A 102 3.56 -12.16 -1.50
N VAL A 103 4.44 -11.90 -2.47
CA VAL A 103 4.81 -10.56 -2.93
C VAL A 103 4.55 -10.48 -4.43
N PHE A 104 3.58 -9.67 -4.83
CA PHE A 104 3.19 -9.60 -6.23
C PHE A 104 4.31 -9.06 -7.13
N ALA A 105 4.39 -9.58 -8.35
CA ALA A 105 5.40 -9.15 -9.32
C ALA A 105 5.22 -7.66 -9.68
N ARG A 106 3.96 -7.21 -9.89
CA ARG A 106 3.61 -5.85 -10.29
C ARG A 106 2.15 -5.51 -9.97
N GLY A 107 1.86 -4.22 -9.80
CA GLY A 107 0.52 -3.66 -9.91
C GLY A 107 0.10 -3.38 -11.37
N GLY A 108 -0.68 -2.34 -11.60
CA GLY A 108 -1.15 -1.96 -12.93
C GLY A 108 -2.67 -1.92 -13.02
N GLN A 109 -3.28 -2.85 -13.78
CA GLN A 109 -4.74 -2.94 -13.95
C GLN A 109 -5.16 -4.41 -14.05
N GLY A 110 -6.42 -4.70 -13.64
CA GLY A 110 -7.06 -6.01 -13.82
C GLY A 110 -7.13 -6.89 -12.58
N ALA A 111 -6.62 -6.43 -11.42
CA ALA A 111 -6.78 -7.17 -10.16
C ALA A 111 -8.24 -7.33 -9.75
N VAL A 112 -9.09 -6.34 -10.03
CA VAL A 112 -10.52 -6.37 -9.68
C VAL A 112 -11.24 -7.59 -10.23
N ASP A 113 -10.98 -7.95 -11.50
CA ASP A 113 -11.66 -9.03 -12.18
C ASP A 113 -11.29 -10.40 -11.59
N VAL A 114 -10.05 -10.52 -11.10
CA VAL A 114 -9.58 -11.73 -10.41
C VAL A 114 -10.13 -11.78 -8.99
N VAL A 115 -10.08 -10.67 -8.24
CA VAL A 115 -10.55 -10.57 -6.85
C VAL A 115 -12.05 -10.93 -6.75
N GLU A 116 -12.86 -10.54 -7.75
CA GLU A 116 -14.28 -10.85 -7.81
C GLU A 116 -14.57 -12.37 -7.87
N LYS A 117 -13.66 -13.13 -8.47
CA LYS A 117 -13.81 -14.57 -8.70
C LYS A 117 -13.08 -15.47 -7.70
N LEU A 118 -12.31 -14.89 -6.73
CA LEU A 118 -11.58 -15.69 -5.77
C LEU A 118 -12.50 -16.54 -4.89
N ASP A 119 -12.08 -17.77 -4.64
CA ASP A 119 -12.69 -18.64 -3.64
C ASP A 119 -12.19 -18.29 -2.25
N TRP A 120 -12.85 -17.33 -1.62
CA TRP A 120 -12.50 -16.83 -0.31
C TRP A 120 -12.59 -17.91 0.80
N GLU A 121 -13.50 -18.88 0.68
CA GLU A 121 -13.63 -19.98 1.65
C GLU A 121 -12.45 -20.95 1.54
N LYS A 122 -11.95 -21.21 0.32
CA LYS A 122 -10.69 -21.93 0.13
C LYS A 122 -9.51 -21.17 0.76
N LEU A 123 -9.40 -19.87 0.49
CA LEU A 123 -8.28 -19.04 0.94
C LEU A 123 -8.25 -18.83 2.46
N LYS A 124 -9.40 -18.82 3.14
CA LYS A 124 -9.50 -18.77 4.61
C LYS A 124 -8.77 -19.90 5.32
N LYS A 125 -8.62 -21.05 4.66
CA LYS A 125 -7.99 -22.23 5.25
C LYS A 125 -6.51 -22.01 5.56
N ARG A 126 -5.92 -20.96 5.03
CA ARG A 126 -4.52 -20.60 5.25
C ARG A 126 -4.35 -19.11 5.56
N ASN A 127 -3.72 -18.81 6.72
CA ASN A 127 -3.39 -17.43 7.10
C ASN A 127 -2.16 -16.92 6.33
N MET A 128 -2.28 -16.82 4.99
CA MET A 128 -1.21 -16.37 4.11
C MET A 128 -0.91 -14.89 4.31
N ARG A 129 0.37 -14.56 4.48
CA ARG A 129 0.86 -13.17 4.47
C ARG A 129 0.95 -12.67 3.03
N VAL A 130 0.41 -11.48 2.76
CA VAL A 130 0.32 -10.93 1.41
C VAL A 130 0.76 -9.48 1.39
N ILE A 131 1.71 -9.12 0.53
CA ILE A 131 2.09 -7.74 0.26
C ILE A 131 1.59 -7.36 -1.13
N GLY A 132 0.67 -6.37 -1.17
CA GLY A 132 0.14 -5.80 -2.40
C GLY A 132 0.31 -4.29 -2.45
N PHE A 133 0.33 -3.69 -3.64
CA PHE A 133 0.47 -2.25 -3.85
C PHE A 133 -0.25 -1.79 -5.11
N SER A 134 -0.67 -0.52 -5.15
CA SER A 134 -1.28 0.07 -6.35
C SER A 134 -2.60 -0.67 -6.71
N ASP A 135 -2.68 -1.35 -7.85
CA ASP A 135 -3.84 -2.14 -8.27
C ASP A 135 -4.24 -3.23 -7.25
N LEU A 136 -3.26 -3.78 -6.51
CA LEU A 136 -3.47 -4.78 -5.47
C LEU A 136 -4.16 -4.20 -4.20
N THR A 137 -4.38 -2.89 -4.12
CA THR A 137 -5.27 -2.28 -3.12
C THR A 137 -6.64 -2.98 -3.13
N MET A 138 -7.12 -3.41 -4.32
CA MET A 138 -8.33 -4.21 -4.46
C MET A 138 -8.26 -5.51 -3.63
N LEU A 139 -7.17 -6.26 -3.78
CA LEU A 139 -6.99 -7.54 -3.10
C LEU A 139 -6.82 -7.38 -1.59
N VAL A 140 -5.87 -6.55 -1.15
CA VAL A 140 -5.52 -6.47 0.29
C VAL A 140 -6.67 -5.90 1.14
N ASN A 141 -7.49 -4.99 0.61
CA ASN A 141 -8.68 -4.52 1.31
C ASN A 141 -9.83 -5.54 1.24
N SER A 142 -10.00 -6.28 0.14
CA SER A 142 -10.98 -7.38 0.08
C SER A 142 -10.62 -8.52 1.04
N MET A 143 -9.33 -8.87 1.17
CA MET A 143 -8.85 -9.79 2.21
C MET A 143 -9.24 -9.32 3.61
N LEU A 144 -9.04 -8.03 3.90
CA LEU A 144 -9.41 -7.43 5.18
C LEU A 144 -10.93 -7.50 5.41
N ALA A 145 -11.75 -7.16 4.41
CA ALA A 145 -13.20 -7.22 4.49
C ALA A 145 -13.74 -8.65 4.71
N LYS A 146 -13.05 -9.64 4.13
CA LYS A 146 -13.41 -11.07 4.24
C LYS A 146 -12.77 -11.78 5.45
N GLY A 147 -11.88 -11.11 6.18
CA GLY A 147 -11.14 -11.72 7.30
C GLY A 147 -10.15 -12.81 6.86
N VAL A 148 -9.61 -12.73 5.64
CA VAL A 148 -8.77 -13.76 5.02
C VAL A 148 -7.30 -13.35 5.03
N GLY A 149 -6.42 -14.26 5.44
CA GLY A 149 -4.97 -14.09 5.43
C GLY A 149 -4.48 -12.91 6.27
N HIS A 150 -3.26 -12.46 6.02
CA HIS A 150 -2.64 -11.31 6.68
C HIS A 150 -2.25 -10.26 5.61
N PRO A 151 -3.18 -9.34 5.28
CA PRO A 151 -2.94 -8.32 4.28
C PRO A 151 -2.01 -7.22 4.75
N MET A 152 -1.07 -6.86 3.91
CA MET A 152 -0.19 -5.71 4.04
C MET A 152 -0.16 -4.93 2.71
N THR A 153 0.02 -3.62 2.77
CA THR A 153 0.27 -2.83 1.57
C THR A 153 1.65 -2.22 1.60
N GLY A 154 2.40 -2.35 0.50
CA GLY A 154 3.79 -1.91 0.42
C GLY A 154 4.45 -2.31 -0.89
N PRO A 155 5.76 -2.06 -1.06
CA PRO A 155 6.44 -2.29 -2.34
C PRO A 155 6.28 -3.71 -2.86
N VAL A 156 5.70 -3.83 -4.08
CA VAL A 156 5.76 -5.06 -4.88
C VAL A 156 7.10 -5.17 -5.62
N LEU A 157 7.42 -6.31 -6.24
CA LEU A 157 8.77 -6.55 -6.76
C LEU A 157 9.28 -5.45 -7.70
N THR A 158 8.47 -5.04 -8.69
CA THR A 158 8.89 -3.98 -9.61
C THR A 158 9.04 -2.61 -8.93
N THR A 159 8.37 -2.36 -7.82
CA THR A 159 8.53 -1.16 -7.02
C THR A 159 9.85 -1.18 -6.24
N LEU A 160 10.26 -2.35 -5.74
CA LEU A 160 11.54 -2.53 -5.03
C LEU A 160 12.75 -2.16 -5.88
N CYS A 161 12.67 -2.26 -7.22
CA CYS A 161 13.74 -1.77 -8.11
C CYS A 161 14.08 -0.29 -7.87
N TYR A 162 13.13 0.49 -7.40
CA TYR A 162 13.29 1.94 -7.16
C TYR A 162 13.36 2.31 -5.68
N SER A 163 13.14 1.33 -4.79
CA SER A 163 13.12 1.60 -3.35
C SER A 163 14.51 2.02 -2.85
N ASN A 164 14.55 3.08 -2.06
CA ASN A 164 15.76 3.54 -1.40
C ASN A 164 16.05 2.78 -0.10
N LYS A 165 17.20 3.06 0.53
CA LYS A 165 17.63 2.41 1.77
C LYS A 165 16.63 2.61 2.91
N ALA A 166 16.02 3.79 3.02
CA ALA A 166 15.05 4.09 4.08
C ALA A 166 13.77 3.25 3.93
N ALA A 167 13.26 3.07 2.69
CA ALA A 167 12.11 2.20 2.42
C ALA A 167 12.39 0.74 2.79
N VAL A 168 13.55 0.21 2.38
CA VAL A 168 13.96 -1.17 2.69
C VAL A 168 14.14 -1.36 4.20
N ASN A 169 14.72 -0.39 4.90
CA ASN A 169 14.87 -0.47 6.36
C ASN A 169 13.50 -0.47 7.06
N ARG A 170 12.56 0.42 6.69
CA ARG A 170 11.21 0.41 7.29
C ARG A 170 10.47 -0.90 7.02
N MET A 171 10.64 -1.49 5.83
CA MET A 171 10.08 -2.81 5.55
C MET A 171 10.70 -3.87 6.46
N ARG A 172 12.04 -3.87 6.60
CA ARG A 172 12.76 -4.78 7.50
C ARG A 172 12.30 -4.62 8.94
N ASP A 173 12.22 -3.39 9.45
CA ASP A 173 11.80 -3.10 10.81
C ASP A 173 10.36 -3.59 11.06
N MET A 174 9.43 -3.33 10.14
CA MET A 174 8.03 -3.82 10.22
C MET A 174 7.95 -5.35 10.21
N MET A 175 8.65 -6.00 9.28
CA MET A 175 8.60 -7.45 9.11
C MET A 175 9.32 -8.21 10.24
N ASN A 176 10.26 -7.56 10.94
CA ASN A 176 10.91 -8.09 12.15
C ASN A 176 10.18 -7.72 13.45
N GLY A 177 9.00 -7.12 13.37
CA GLY A 177 8.19 -6.80 14.54
C GLY A 177 8.61 -5.55 15.33
N CYS A 178 9.61 -4.81 14.87
CA CYS A 178 10.18 -3.64 15.53
C CYS A 178 10.06 -2.36 14.69
N PRO A 179 8.84 -2.01 14.19
CA PRO A 179 8.67 -0.80 13.41
C PRO A 179 8.99 0.44 14.23
N LYS A 180 9.63 1.42 13.57
CA LYS A 180 9.99 2.70 14.19
C LYS A 180 8.87 3.72 14.05
N ASP A 181 8.83 4.65 14.98
CA ASP A 181 7.90 5.77 14.95
C ASP A 181 8.13 6.65 13.72
N VAL A 182 7.03 7.25 13.25
CA VAL A 182 7.05 8.19 12.12
C VAL A 182 6.37 9.49 12.54
N LYS A 183 7.02 10.61 12.35
CA LYS A 183 6.44 11.93 12.60
C LYS A 183 5.58 12.35 11.41
N LEU A 184 4.29 12.57 11.68
CA LEU A 184 3.30 13.08 10.73
C LEU A 184 3.08 14.57 10.93
N CYS A 185 2.58 15.23 9.88
CA CYS A 185 2.03 16.58 9.99
C CYS A 185 0.57 16.50 10.44
N VAL A 186 0.19 17.28 11.45
CA VAL A 186 -1.19 17.38 11.93
C VAL A 186 -1.93 18.38 11.02
N VAL A 187 -2.95 17.90 10.31
CA VAL A 187 -3.82 18.73 9.46
C VAL A 187 -5.07 19.13 10.20
N LYS A 188 -5.73 18.17 10.84
CA LYS A 188 -6.85 18.36 11.76
C LYS A 188 -6.59 17.45 12.95
N GLY A 189 -6.26 18.04 14.09
CA GLY A 189 -5.78 17.32 15.28
C GLY A 189 -6.87 16.56 16.04
N ALA A 190 -6.42 15.86 17.06
CA ALA A 190 -7.20 15.23 18.10
C ALA A 190 -6.63 15.64 19.47
N ASP A 191 -7.48 15.76 20.48
CA ASP A 191 -7.08 16.10 21.86
C ASP A 191 -6.47 14.91 22.59
N LYS A 192 -6.70 13.70 22.09
CA LYS A 192 -6.23 12.43 22.66
C LYS A 192 -5.56 11.58 21.58
N PRO A 193 -4.71 10.62 21.95
CA PRO A 193 -4.16 9.66 21.00
C PRO A 193 -5.30 8.91 20.26
N VAL A 194 -5.10 8.74 18.95
CA VAL A 194 -6.00 7.97 18.09
C VAL A 194 -5.40 6.58 17.89
N GLU A 195 -6.18 5.55 18.18
CA GLU A 195 -5.75 4.16 18.03
C GLU A 195 -6.62 3.41 17.04
N GLY A 196 -6.03 2.44 16.33
CA GLY A 196 -6.78 1.59 15.41
C GLY A 196 -5.91 0.62 14.64
N LEU A 197 -6.59 -0.17 13.80
CA LEU A 197 -5.96 -0.96 12.75
C LEU A 197 -5.97 -0.17 11.45
N ALA A 198 -4.95 -0.37 10.62
CA ALA A 198 -4.87 0.29 9.32
C ALA A 198 -5.82 -0.32 8.27
N MET A 199 -6.18 0.48 7.29
CA MET A 199 -6.68 0.10 5.97
C MET A 199 -6.26 1.17 4.95
N GLY A 200 -6.41 0.91 3.67
CA GLY A 200 -6.17 1.96 2.69
C GLY A 200 -5.37 1.53 1.47
N GLY A 201 -4.76 2.51 0.80
CA GLY A 201 -3.99 2.31 -0.42
C GLY A 201 -4.26 3.37 -1.49
N LEU A 202 -4.26 2.94 -2.77
CA LEU A 202 -4.51 3.80 -3.92
C LEU A 202 -5.97 4.29 -3.97
N LEU A 203 -6.18 5.59 -3.92
CA LEU A 203 -7.51 6.24 -3.88
C LEU A 203 -8.46 5.73 -4.99
N ASP A 204 -7.98 5.64 -6.22
CA ASP A 204 -8.77 5.13 -7.35
C ASP A 204 -9.33 3.71 -7.07
N ARG A 205 -8.57 2.87 -6.39
CA ARG A 205 -8.98 1.51 -6.03
C ARG A 205 -9.89 1.48 -4.80
N LEU A 206 -9.63 2.35 -3.81
CA LEU A 206 -10.53 2.52 -2.65
C LEU A 206 -11.90 3.04 -3.09
N HIS A 207 -11.93 4.02 -3.98
CA HIS A 207 -13.17 4.51 -4.60
C HIS A 207 -13.92 3.38 -5.33
N ARG A 208 -13.22 2.55 -6.12
CA ARG A 208 -13.83 1.41 -6.80
C ARG A 208 -14.37 0.34 -5.84
N LEU A 209 -13.66 0.06 -4.74
CA LEU A 209 -14.13 -0.80 -3.65
C LEU A 209 -15.39 -0.24 -3.00
N THR A 210 -15.43 1.09 -2.79
CA THR A 210 -16.60 1.79 -2.23
C THR A 210 -17.83 1.63 -3.15
N LEU A 211 -17.66 1.83 -4.46
CA LEU A 211 -18.75 1.67 -5.43
C LEU A 211 -19.26 0.22 -5.54
N LYS A 212 -18.38 -0.76 -5.37
CA LYS A 212 -18.75 -2.19 -5.38
C LYS A 212 -19.30 -2.69 -4.03
N GLY A 213 -19.27 -1.89 -2.96
CA GLY A 213 -19.62 -2.35 -1.62
C GLY A 213 -18.63 -3.38 -1.02
N TRP A 214 -17.38 -3.39 -1.50
CA TRP A 214 -16.34 -4.32 -1.05
C TRP A 214 -15.31 -3.68 -0.13
N LEU A 215 -15.44 -2.39 0.13
CA LEU A 215 -14.54 -1.70 1.07
C LEU A 215 -14.73 -2.30 2.48
N PRO A 216 -13.64 -2.58 3.23
CA PRO A 216 -13.77 -2.99 4.63
C PRO A 216 -14.53 -1.96 5.46
N ASP A 217 -15.20 -2.40 6.52
CA ASP A 217 -15.75 -1.47 7.50
C ASP A 217 -14.62 -0.60 8.09
N ALA A 218 -14.79 0.71 7.94
CA ALA A 218 -13.82 1.70 8.39
C ALA A 218 -13.97 2.08 9.87
N THR A 219 -14.93 1.50 10.59
CA THR A 219 -15.19 1.81 12.01
C THR A 219 -13.95 1.56 12.86
N GLY A 220 -13.46 2.60 13.53
CA GLY A 220 -12.27 2.55 14.37
C GLY A 220 -10.95 2.30 13.63
N ARG A 221 -10.93 2.40 12.30
CA ARG A 221 -9.72 2.21 11.50
C ARG A 221 -9.04 3.53 11.15
N ILE A 222 -7.74 3.46 10.93
CA ILE A 222 -6.94 4.56 10.41
C ILE A 222 -6.75 4.33 8.91
N ILE A 223 -7.26 5.26 8.09
CA ILE A 223 -7.32 5.10 6.63
C ILE A 223 -6.13 5.83 6.00
N PHE A 224 -5.24 5.06 5.36
CA PHE A 224 -4.11 5.61 4.59
C PHE A 224 -4.52 5.76 3.12
N ILE A 225 -4.36 6.97 2.56
CA ILE A 225 -4.77 7.27 1.18
C ILE A 225 -3.60 7.86 0.42
N GLU A 226 -3.24 7.26 -0.71
CA GLU A 226 -2.31 7.80 -1.69
C GLU A 226 -2.98 7.93 -3.06
N ASN A 227 -2.44 8.75 -3.94
CA ASN A 227 -2.93 8.82 -5.31
C ASN A 227 -1.81 9.16 -6.31
N THR A 228 -1.94 8.67 -7.54
CA THR A 228 -0.95 8.91 -8.59
C THR A 228 -1.60 9.12 -9.96
N ASN A 229 -0.96 9.96 -10.79
CA ASN A 229 -1.31 10.19 -12.21
C ASN A 229 -2.76 10.65 -12.45
N LYS A 230 -3.39 11.34 -11.49
CA LYS A 230 -4.75 11.89 -11.64
C LYS A 230 -4.75 13.42 -11.66
N TYR A 231 -5.75 13.99 -12.31
CA TYR A 231 -6.05 15.42 -12.19
C TYR A 231 -6.67 15.72 -10.83
N ALA A 232 -6.54 16.95 -10.34
CA ALA A 232 -7.11 17.36 -9.06
C ALA A 232 -8.64 17.23 -9.05
N SER A 233 -9.33 17.51 -10.16
CA SER A 233 -10.78 17.33 -10.32
C SER A 233 -11.20 15.87 -10.13
N ARG A 234 -10.44 14.94 -10.71
CA ARG A 234 -10.72 13.50 -10.54
C ARG A 234 -10.46 13.02 -9.11
N THR A 235 -9.47 13.59 -8.44
CA THR A 235 -9.19 13.35 -7.02
C THR A 235 -10.36 13.82 -6.16
N ASP A 236 -10.85 15.04 -6.41
CA ASP A 236 -11.99 15.64 -5.70
C ASP A 236 -13.27 14.81 -5.87
N GLU A 237 -13.56 14.36 -7.10
CA GLU A 237 -14.70 13.48 -7.39
C GLU A 237 -14.67 12.18 -6.58
N MET A 238 -13.51 11.51 -6.57
CA MET A 238 -13.36 10.23 -5.85
C MET A 238 -13.50 10.40 -4.33
N LEU A 239 -12.87 11.43 -3.76
CA LEU A 239 -12.95 11.75 -2.35
C LEU A 239 -14.35 12.19 -1.95
N GLY A 240 -15.02 13.00 -2.79
CA GLY A 240 -16.41 13.43 -2.62
C GLY A 240 -17.37 12.24 -2.56
N CYS A 241 -17.27 11.33 -3.51
CA CYS A 241 -18.07 10.10 -3.53
C CYS A 241 -17.87 9.26 -2.26
N MET A 242 -16.63 9.09 -1.79
CA MET A 242 -16.35 8.34 -0.57
C MET A 242 -16.91 9.05 0.69
N LEU A 243 -16.89 10.39 0.72
CA LEU A 243 -17.54 11.18 1.78
C LEU A 243 -19.06 10.97 1.79
N GLU A 244 -19.73 11.09 0.64
CA GLU A 244 -21.17 10.89 0.49
C GLU A 244 -21.59 9.48 0.90
N LYS A 245 -20.81 8.46 0.55
CA LYS A 245 -21.00 7.06 0.97
C LYS A 245 -20.69 6.81 2.45
N GLY A 246 -20.25 7.84 3.18
CA GLY A 246 -20.01 7.77 4.63
C GLY A 246 -18.79 6.98 5.05
N VAL A 247 -17.82 6.72 4.16
CA VAL A 247 -16.62 5.93 4.44
C VAL A 247 -15.84 6.46 5.66
N PHE A 248 -15.83 7.79 5.85
CA PHE A 248 -15.03 8.42 6.91
C PHE A 248 -15.81 8.67 8.20
N LYS A 249 -17.13 8.37 8.26
CA LYS A 249 -17.99 8.74 9.41
C LYS A 249 -17.57 8.14 10.73
N LYS A 250 -17.07 6.91 10.70
CA LYS A 250 -16.66 6.14 11.88
C LYS A 250 -15.17 5.81 11.89
N ALA A 251 -14.40 6.34 10.95
CA ALA A 251 -12.96 6.17 10.93
C ALA A 251 -12.32 6.83 12.16
N ALA A 252 -11.28 6.20 12.71
CA ALA A 252 -10.53 6.77 13.82
C ALA A 252 -9.69 7.98 13.36
N ALA A 253 -9.08 7.89 12.18
CA ALA A 253 -8.37 8.98 11.52
C ALA A 253 -8.18 8.72 10.03
N VAL A 254 -7.77 9.76 9.29
CA VAL A 254 -7.28 9.66 7.91
C VAL A 254 -5.84 10.15 7.85
N VAL A 255 -4.98 9.39 7.16
CA VAL A 255 -3.60 9.77 6.86
C VAL A 255 -3.48 10.00 5.35
N ILE A 256 -3.32 11.26 4.95
CA ILE A 256 -3.05 11.65 3.58
C ILE A 256 -1.58 11.40 3.29
N CYS A 257 -1.30 10.43 2.42
CA CYS A 257 0.05 10.03 2.03
C CYS A 257 0.51 10.80 0.78
N ASP A 258 1.27 10.16 -0.12
CA ASP A 258 1.74 10.83 -1.35
C ASP A 258 0.61 11.01 -2.37
N PHE A 259 0.49 12.22 -2.91
CA PHE A 259 -0.45 12.55 -3.97
C PHE A 259 0.31 13.13 -5.16
N ASN A 260 0.74 12.24 -6.06
CA ASN A 260 1.40 12.62 -7.31
C ASN A 260 0.34 12.95 -8.38
N SER A 261 0.04 14.22 -8.53
CA SER A 261 -0.95 14.74 -9.49
C SER A 261 -0.34 15.12 -10.83
N LYS A 262 -1.12 15.03 -11.91
CA LYS A 262 -0.78 15.59 -13.25
C LYS A 262 -0.91 17.10 -13.33
N GLN A 263 -1.45 17.75 -12.30
CA GLN A 263 -1.61 19.21 -12.21
C GLN A 263 -0.60 19.83 -11.25
N PRO A 264 -0.49 21.17 -11.23
CA PRO A 264 0.32 21.87 -10.25
C PRO A 264 0.02 21.42 -8.84
N LYS A 265 1.06 21.23 -8.04
CA LYS A 265 0.97 20.76 -6.65
C LYS A 265 -0.02 21.57 -5.81
N GLU A 266 -0.09 22.88 -6.07
CA GLU A 266 -0.99 23.80 -5.38
C GLU A 266 -2.47 23.44 -5.57
N ALA A 267 -2.89 23.08 -6.81
CA ALA A 267 -4.27 22.67 -7.08
C ALA A 267 -4.63 21.38 -6.32
N THR A 268 -3.69 20.42 -6.26
CA THR A 268 -3.88 19.19 -5.50
C THR A 268 -3.93 19.48 -4.00
N ARG A 269 -3.02 20.31 -3.49
CA ARG A 269 -2.98 20.72 -2.08
C ARG A 269 -4.30 21.36 -1.65
N LYS A 270 -4.82 22.32 -2.42
CA LYS A 270 -6.10 22.97 -2.14
C LYS A 270 -7.25 21.97 -2.02
N LYS A 271 -7.33 20.99 -2.93
CA LYS A 271 -8.37 19.96 -2.88
C LYS A 271 -8.24 19.03 -1.66
N LEU A 272 -7.04 18.72 -1.25
CA LEU A 272 -6.80 17.93 -0.03
C LEU A 272 -7.14 18.70 1.25
N GLU A 273 -6.92 20.03 1.28
CA GLU A 273 -7.35 20.91 2.37
C GLU A 273 -8.87 20.99 2.45
N GLU A 274 -9.55 21.23 1.32
CA GLU A 274 -11.01 21.22 1.23
C GLU A 274 -11.62 19.89 1.70
N PHE A 275 -10.98 18.77 1.33
CA PHE A 275 -11.39 17.44 1.76
C PHE A 275 -11.16 17.25 3.26
N ALA A 276 -9.99 17.61 3.80
CA ALA A 276 -9.67 17.48 5.22
C ALA A 276 -10.66 18.28 6.10
N ALA A 277 -11.10 19.44 5.64
CA ALA A 277 -12.11 20.24 6.34
C ALA A 277 -13.46 19.53 6.47
N LYS A 278 -13.84 18.70 5.48
CA LYS A 278 -15.12 17.97 5.43
C LYS A 278 -15.12 16.65 6.20
N ILE A 279 -13.95 16.07 6.47
CA ILE A 279 -13.86 14.80 7.19
C ILE A 279 -14.21 14.97 8.67
N PRO A 280 -15.06 14.10 9.27
CA PRO A 280 -15.50 14.24 10.67
C PRO A 280 -14.43 13.80 11.69
N CYS A 281 -13.39 13.06 11.29
CA CYS A 281 -12.35 12.55 12.17
C CYS A 281 -11.02 13.32 12.02
N PRO A 282 -10.01 13.09 12.90
CA PRO A 282 -8.68 13.64 12.77
C PRO A 282 -8.02 13.32 11.43
N VAL A 283 -7.23 14.26 10.91
CA VAL A 283 -6.53 14.14 9.63
C VAL A 283 -5.05 14.45 9.82
N PHE A 284 -4.21 13.53 9.38
CA PHE A 284 -2.77 13.65 9.39
C PHE A 284 -2.22 13.53 7.97
N SER A 285 -0.95 13.91 7.77
CA SER A 285 -0.31 13.79 6.46
C SER A 285 1.19 13.53 6.58
N GLY A 286 1.83 13.16 5.46
CA GLY A 286 3.28 13.01 5.42
C GLY A 286 3.80 11.62 5.76
N PHE A 287 2.94 10.61 5.96
CA PHE A 287 3.42 9.23 6.03
C PHE A 287 4.01 8.84 4.67
N PRO A 288 5.26 8.32 4.61
CA PRO A 288 5.95 8.05 3.36
C PRO A 288 5.41 6.77 2.70
N TYR A 289 4.23 6.86 2.10
CA TYR A 289 3.55 5.79 1.39
C TYR A 289 2.93 6.32 0.09
N GLY A 290 3.09 5.58 -1.00
CA GLY A 290 2.61 5.93 -2.33
C GLY A 290 3.57 5.53 -3.43
N HIS A 291 3.39 6.08 -4.64
CA HIS A 291 4.23 5.80 -5.80
C HIS A 291 5.55 6.60 -5.76
N ILE A 292 6.30 6.45 -4.69
CA ILE A 292 7.57 7.14 -4.38
C ILE A 292 8.67 6.12 -4.05
N PRO A 293 9.95 6.45 -4.30
CA PRO A 293 11.08 5.57 -3.96
C PRO A 293 11.22 5.27 -2.47
N ASN A 294 10.66 6.13 -1.62
CA ASN A 294 10.69 6.04 -0.16
C ASN A 294 9.42 5.39 0.42
N THR A 295 8.66 4.63 -0.38
CA THR A 295 7.37 4.06 0.07
C THR A 295 7.56 3.05 1.21
N SER A 296 6.70 3.15 2.21
CA SER A 296 6.66 2.26 3.38
C SER A 296 5.74 1.07 3.17
N ILE A 297 5.85 0.09 4.05
CA ILE A 297 4.85 -0.96 4.24
C ILE A 297 3.87 -0.57 5.35
N ILE A 298 2.62 -0.96 5.21
CA ILE A 298 1.55 -0.80 6.20
C ILE A 298 0.94 -2.17 6.45
N ASP A 299 0.99 -2.62 7.69
CA ASP A 299 0.40 -3.88 8.13
C ASP A 299 -1.04 -3.63 8.61
N PHE A 300 -2.04 -4.22 7.97
CA PHE A 300 -3.45 -4.02 8.30
C PHE A 300 -3.93 -4.80 9.54
N ARG A 301 -3.10 -5.67 10.08
CA ARG A 301 -3.39 -6.41 11.31
C ARG A 301 -2.60 -5.92 12.52
N ARG A 302 -1.67 -5.01 12.34
CA ARG A 302 -0.90 -4.41 13.43
C ARG A 302 -1.59 -3.15 13.94
N LYS A 303 -1.87 -3.11 15.24
CA LYS A 303 -2.42 -1.91 15.89
C LYS A 303 -1.41 -0.75 15.80
N LEU A 304 -1.92 0.45 15.59
CA LEU A 304 -1.12 1.67 15.61
C LEU A 304 -1.81 2.77 16.41
N THR A 305 -1.02 3.71 16.88
CA THR A 305 -1.44 4.87 17.65
C THR A 305 -0.86 6.12 17.01
N ILE A 306 -1.66 7.17 16.88
CA ILE A 306 -1.18 8.50 16.48
C ILE A 306 -1.43 9.46 17.65
N SER A 307 -0.36 9.98 18.22
CA SER A 307 -0.42 10.96 19.31
C SER A 307 -0.91 12.33 18.81
N PRO A 308 -1.43 13.21 19.68
CA PRO A 308 -1.89 14.56 19.29
C PRO A 308 -0.82 15.40 18.58
N ASP A 309 0.45 15.16 18.87
CA ASP A 309 1.59 15.83 18.23
C ASP A 309 1.92 15.26 16.84
N GLY A 310 1.20 14.23 16.36
CA GLY A 310 1.39 13.57 15.07
C GLY A 310 2.43 12.45 15.08
N THR A 311 2.92 11.98 16.23
CA THR A 311 3.78 10.81 16.28
C THR A 311 2.98 9.54 16.06
N LEU A 312 3.24 8.83 14.96
CA LEU A 312 2.67 7.52 14.66
C LEU A 312 3.58 6.42 15.16
N SER A 313 3.07 5.57 16.02
CA SER A 313 3.74 4.40 16.59
C SER A 313 2.94 3.14 16.30
N TRP A 314 3.65 2.04 16.05
CA TRP A 314 3.06 0.72 15.84
C TRP A 314 3.22 -0.15 17.08
N ALA A 315 2.23 -1.00 17.37
CA ALA A 315 2.40 -2.02 18.39
C ALA A 315 3.61 -2.89 18.05
N GLN A 316 4.51 -3.07 19.02
CA GLN A 316 5.67 -3.93 18.84
C GLN A 316 5.21 -5.39 18.70
N GLY A 317 5.78 -6.15 17.78
CA GLY A 317 5.54 -7.58 17.65
C GLY A 317 6.35 -8.36 18.68
N LYS A 318 5.78 -9.50 19.13
CA LYS A 318 6.56 -10.53 19.80
C LYS A 318 7.28 -11.39 18.78
#